data_aa2ab3d5529465ec2a1b3c25b9e6862d
#
_entry.id   aa2ab3d5529465ec2a1b3c25b9e6862d
#
_cell.length_a   1.000
_cell.length_b   1.000
_cell.length_c   1.000
_cell.angle_alpha   90.00
_cell.angle_beta   90.00
_cell.angle_gamma   90.00
#
_symmetry.space_group_name_H-M   'P 1'
#
loop_
_entity.id
_entity.type
_entity.pdbx_description
1 polymer ?
#
loop_
_entity_poly.entity_id
_entity_poly.type
_entity_poly.pdbx_seq_one_letter_code
_entity_poly.pdbx_strand_id
1 'polypeptide(L)'
;MYLDHPRYGNKPIVTNISMTVEAIERAHWHYSNLKYFPNTVILADIEKQNYAIYPRTLYVDIEVQCGACSRAFIFFAQEQQYWFEVLGFWVDSHCTHCFGCRKHARYILTLRKRYDTIC
;
A
#
# COMPACT_ATOMS: atom_id res chain seq x y z
N MET A 1 -16.93 -5.84 6.03
CA MET A 1 -15.93 -6.18 5.05
C MET A 1 -14.95 -5.05 4.78
N TYR A 2 -14.24 -5.05 3.66
CA TYR A 2 -13.22 -4.05 3.39
C TYR A 2 -13.83 -2.75 2.88
N LEU A 3 -13.18 -1.62 3.22
CA LEU A 3 -13.57 -0.31 2.71
C LEU A 3 -13.29 -0.20 1.20
N ASP A 4 -14.13 0.54 0.48
CA ASP A 4 -13.95 0.77 -0.94
C ASP A 4 -12.77 1.71 -1.21
N HIS A 5 -11.94 1.35 -2.18
CA HIS A 5 -10.96 2.25 -2.78
C HIS A 5 -11.53 2.75 -4.11
N PRO A 6 -11.51 4.06 -4.40
CA PRO A 6 -12.16 4.60 -5.60
C PRO A 6 -11.57 4.07 -6.92
N ARG A 7 -10.33 3.60 -6.91
CA ARG A 7 -9.67 3.04 -8.11
C ARG A 7 -9.67 1.52 -8.14
N TYR A 8 -9.52 0.86 -6.98
CA TYR A 8 -9.26 -0.58 -6.92
C TYR A 8 -10.41 -1.40 -6.33
N GLY A 9 -11.39 -0.76 -5.73
CA GLY A 9 -12.54 -1.44 -5.16
C GLY A 9 -12.33 -1.94 -3.73
N ASN A 10 -13.00 -3.04 -3.38
CA ASN A 10 -13.01 -3.56 -2.01
C ASN A 10 -12.72 -5.06 -1.93
N LYS A 11 -12.22 -5.65 -2.99
CA LYS A 11 -11.89 -7.09 -3.05
C LYS A 11 -10.47 -7.28 -3.57
N PRO A 12 -9.79 -8.37 -3.16
CA PRO A 12 -8.46 -8.68 -3.70
C PRO A 12 -8.51 -8.78 -5.22
N ILE A 13 -7.49 -8.25 -5.88
CA ILE A 13 -7.37 -8.28 -7.33
C ILE A 13 -6.51 -9.49 -7.71
N VAL A 14 -7.17 -10.56 -8.13
CA VAL A 14 -6.51 -11.81 -8.52
C VAL A 14 -5.72 -11.62 -9.80
N THR A 15 -4.49 -12.14 -9.83
CA THR A 15 -3.62 -12.10 -11.01
C THR A 15 -3.33 -13.50 -11.49
N ASN A 16 -2.74 -13.61 -12.68
CA ASN A 16 -2.34 -14.91 -13.25
C ASN A 16 -1.00 -15.42 -12.74
N ILE A 17 -0.34 -14.67 -11.87
CA ILE A 17 0.96 -15.03 -11.32
C ILE A 17 0.74 -15.91 -10.10
N SER A 18 1.27 -17.14 -10.14
CA SER A 18 1.15 -18.09 -9.02
C SER A 18 2.51 -18.21 -8.33
N MET A 19 2.52 -17.91 -7.03
CA MET A 19 3.72 -18.05 -6.19
C MET A 19 3.38 -18.76 -4.90
N THR A 20 4.35 -19.49 -4.36
CA THR A 20 4.21 -20.13 -3.05
C THR A 20 4.24 -19.07 -1.94
N VAL A 21 3.65 -19.40 -0.79
CA VAL A 21 3.70 -18.55 0.40
C VAL A 21 5.15 -18.24 0.78
N GLU A 22 6.03 -19.24 0.70
CA GLU A 22 7.45 -19.05 1.00
C GLU A 22 8.12 -18.03 0.08
N ALA A 23 7.82 -18.07 -1.22
CA ALA A 23 8.36 -17.13 -2.19
C ALA A 23 7.88 -15.71 -1.91
N ILE A 24 6.61 -15.55 -1.54
CA ILE A 24 6.04 -14.24 -1.20
C ILE A 24 6.71 -13.67 0.06
N GLU A 25 6.86 -14.47 1.11
CA GLU A 25 7.46 -14.03 2.36
C GLU A 25 8.95 -13.70 2.22
N ARG A 26 9.64 -14.32 1.27
CA ARG A 26 11.04 -14.00 0.95
C ARG A 26 11.21 -12.73 0.13
N ALA A 27 10.16 -12.27 -0.51
CA ALA A 27 10.23 -11.10 -1.37
C ALA A 27 10.51 -9.81 -0.60
N HIS A 28 10.07 -9.73 0.64
CA HIS A 28 10.39 -8.63 1.55
C HIS A 28 10.11 -9.07 2.98
N TRP A 29 10.94 -8.62 3.92
CA TRP A 29 10.85 -9.04 5.32
C TRP A 29 9.53 -8.65 5.99
N HIS A 30 8.83 -7.61 5.49
CA HIS A 30 7.53 -7.22 6.01
C HIS A 30 6.43 -8.27 5.76
N TYR A 31 6.51 -9.02 4.67
CA TYR A 31 5.42 -9.90 4.26
C TYR A 31 5.17 -11.06 5.23
N SER A 32 6.19 -11.52 5.95
CA SER A 32 6.02 -12.60 6.92
C SER A 32 5.13 -12.23 8.12
N ASN A 33 4.96 -10.95 8.40
CA ASN A 33 4.20 -10.44 9.53
C ASN A 33 2.86 -9.80 9.15
N LEU A 34 2.49 -9.89 7.87
CA LEU A 34 1.28 -9.24 7.34
C LEU A 34 0.27 -10.27 6.89
N LYS A 35 -1.01 -9.90 6.94
CA LYS A 35 -2.07 -10.67 6.29
C LYS A 35 -2.12 -10.27 4.82
N TYR A 36 -1.91 -11.20 3.91
CA TYR A 36 -1.87 -10.93 2.48
C TYR A 36 -2.69 -11.96 1.72
N PHE A 37 -2.97 -11.64 0.45
CA PHE A 37 -3.77 -12.50 -0.44
C PHE A 37 -2.83 -13.13 -1.49
N PRO A 38 -2.48 -14.42 -1.38
CA PRO A 38 -1.44 -15.04 -2.22
C PRO A 38 -1.71 -15.00 -3.72
N ASN A 39 -2.97 -14.91 -4.12
CA ASN A 39 -3.36 -14.93 -5.54
C ASN A 39 -3.31 -13.55 -6.21
N THR A 40 -2.75 -12.56 -5.55
CA THR A 40 -2.75 -11.16 -6.01
C THR A 40 -1.36 -10.64 -6.38
N VAL A 41 -0.41 -11.55 -6.61
CA VAL A 41 0.99 -11.18 -6.86
C VAL A 41 1.14 -10.41 -8.17
N ILE A 42 1.87 -9.29 -8.13
CA ILE A 42 2.41 -8.62 -9.31
C ILE A 42 3.92 -8.47 -9.13
N LEU A 43 4.65 -8.55 -10.24
CA LEU A 43 6.11 -8.44 -10.22
C LEU A 43 6.53 -6.97 -10.12
N ALA A 44 7.56 -6.70 -9.33
CA ALA A 44 8.08 -5.36 -9.13
C ALA A 44 9.20 -5.05 -10.11
N ASP A 45 9.34 -3.77 -10.44
CA ASP A 45 10.51 -3.25 -11.14
C ASP A 45 11.44 -2.63 -10.10
N ILE A 46 12.43 -3.39 -9.66
CA ILE A 46 13.34 -3.02 -8.58
C ILE A 46 14.12 -1.75 -8.90
N GLU A 47 14.47 -1.54 -10.16
CA GLU A 47 15.25 -0.38 -10.59
C GLU A 47 14.50 0.94 -10.37
N LYS A 48 13.17 0.91 -10.32
CA LYS A 48 12.35 2.09 -10.08
C LYS A 48 12.11 2.36 -8.60
N GLN A 49 12.46 1.42 -7.73
CA GLN A 49 12.23 1.53 -6.29
C GLN A 49 13.31 2.34 -5.59
N ASN A 50 12.91 3.00 -4.51
CA ASN A 50 13.81 3.68 -3.59
C ASN A 50 14.05 2.79 -2.37
N TYR A 51 15.19 2.08 -2.35
CA TYR A 51 15.54 1.16 -1.27
C TYR A 51 17.02 1.27 -0.90
N ALA A 52 17.37 0.87 0.34
CA ALA A 52 18.76 0.87 0.81
C ALA A 52 19.39 -0.52 0.73
N ILE A 53 18.73 -1.53 1.32
CA ILE A 53 19.31 -2.88 1.46
C ILE A 53 18.44 -3.93 0.76
N TYR A 54 17.14 -3.90 1.05
CA TYR A 54 16.18 -4.91 0.58
C TYR A 54 15.09 -4.28 -0.27
N PRO A 55 15.11 -4.50 -1.61
CA PRO A 55 14.00 -4.10 -2.46
C PRO A 55 12.82 -5.05 -2.27
N ARG A 56 11.63 -4.63 -2.74
CA ARG A 56 10.50 -5.54 -2.88
C ARG A 56 10.54 -6.16 -4.27
N THR A 57 10.62 -7.47 -4.34
CA THR A 57 10.70 -8.18 -5.63
C THR A 57 9.31 -8.43 -6.24
N LEU A 58 8.28 -8.35 -5.42
CA LEU A 58 6.89 -8.46 -5.86
C LEU A 58 5.99 -7.69 -4.89
N TYR A 59 4.73 -7.50 -5.31
CA TYR A 59 3.70 -6.91 -4.44
C TYR A 59 2.51 -7.87 -4.35
N VAL A 60 1.84 -7.88 -3.21
CA VAL A 60 0.59 -8.60 -2.99
C VAL A 60 -0.41 -7.68 -2.30
N ASP A 61 -1.70 -7.93 -2.50
CA ASP A 61 -2.73 -7.21 -1.75
C ASP A 61 -2.63 -7.58 -0.27
N ILE A 62 -2.66 -6.57 0.59
CA ILE A 62 -2.45 -6.71 2.03
C ILE A 62 -3.70 -6.22 2.77
N GLU A 63 -4.13 -6.98 3.78
CA GLU A 63 -5.18 -6.53 4.70
C GLU A 63 -4.58 -5.62 5.76
N VAL A 64 -5.12 -4.43 5.91
CA VAL A 64 -4.66 -3.43 6.89
C VAL A 64 -5.86 -2.90 7.68
N GLN A 65 -5.66 -2.71 8.98
CA GLN A 65 -6.63 -2.00 9.81
C GLN A 65 -6.25 -0.53 9.88
N CYS A 66 -7.19 0.35 9.52
CA CYS A 66 -6.95 1.79 9.53
C CYS A 66 -6.67 2.30 10.94
N GLY A 67 -5.58 3.04 11.12
CA GLY A 67 -5.21 3.61 12.41
C GLY A 67 -6.12 4.75 12.88
N ALA A 68 -6.91 5.34 11.98
CA ALA A 68 -7.81 6.43 12.31
C ALA A 68 -9.25 5.97 12.55
N CYS A 69 -9.83 5.17 11.63
CA CYS A 69 -11.23 4.75 11.71
C CYS A 69 -11.42 3.30 12.18
N SER A 70 -10.35 2.56 12.38
CA SER A 70 -10.33 1.17 12.84
C SER A 70 -11.00 0.17 11.89
N ARG A 71 -11.36 0.57 10.68
CA ARG A 71 -11.96 -0.32 9.68
C ARG A 71 -10.89 -1.02 8.88
N ALA A 72 -11.18 -2.24 8.44
CA ALA A 72 -10.28 -3.00 7.57
C ALA A 72 -10.36 -2.48 6.13
N PHE A 73 -9.21 -2.42 5.47
CA PHE A 73 -9.11 -2.08 4.05
C PHE A 73 -8.00 -2.90 3.40
N ILE A 74 -7.96 -2.89 2.07
CA ILE A 74 -6.91 -3.58 1.33
C ILE A 74 -5.92 -2.54 0.80
N PHE A 75 -4.64 -2.73 1.11
CA PHE A 75 -3.55 -2.01 0.45
C PHE A 75 -3.16 -2.82 -0.78
N PHE A 76 -3.67 -2.42 -1.93
CA PHE A 76 -3.57 -3.20 -3.16
C PHE A 76 -2.14 -3.25 -3.68
N ALA A 77 -1.78 -4.38 -4.28
CA ALA A 77 -0.48 -4.55 -4.93
C ALA A 77 -0.25 -3.49 -6.01
N GLN A 78 -1.29 -3.16 -6.79
CA GLN A 78 -1.23 -2.11 -7.81
C GLN A 78 -1.00 -0.73 -7.19
N GLU A 79 -1.57 -0.45 -6.03
CA GLU A 79 -1.33 0.79 -5.29
C GLU A 79 0.10 0.84 -4.75
N GLN A 80 0.60 -0.28 -4.23
CA GLN A 80 1.99 -0.40 -3.77
C GLN A 80 2.96 -0.12 -4.91
N GLN A 81 2.72 -0.70 -6.09
CA GLN A 81 3.55 -0.46 -7.27
C GLN A 81 3.60 1.03 -7.61
N TYR A 82 2.46 1.70 -7.60
CA TYR A 82 2.39 3.14 -7.84
C TYR A 82 3.20 3.93 -6.81
N TRP A 83 3.06 3.60 -5.53
CA TRP A 83 3.78 4.28 -4.45
C TRP A 83 5.30 4.14 -4.60
N PHE A 84 5.78 2.92 -4.83
CA PHE A 84 7.21 2.64 -4.78
C PHE A 84 7.92 2.89 -6.09
N GLU A 85 7.25 2.71 -7.22
CA GLU A 85 7.87 2.82 -8.54
C GLU A 85 7.58 4.15 -9.24
N VAL A 86 6.43 4.76 -9.01
CA VAL A 86 6.03 6.02 -9.64
C VAL A 86 6.26 7.20 -8.71
N LEU A 87 5.76 7.14 -7.48
CA LEU A 87 5.93 8.23 -6.50
C LEU A 87 7.30 8.21 -5.83
N GLY A 88 8.03 7.09 -5.91
CA GLY A 88 9.37 6.98 -5.33
C GLY A 88 9.39 6.92 -3.81
N PHE A 89 8.32 6.45 -3.18
CA PHE A 89 8.29 6.29 -1.73
C PHE A 89 9.28 5.20 -1.31
N TRP A 90 9.80 5.34 -0.10
CA TRP A 90 10.70 4.36 0.49
C TRP A 90 10.01 3.01 0.63
N VAL A 91 10.65 1.91 0.18
CA VAL A 91 10.03 0.57 0.15
C VAL A 91 9.68 0.01 1.53
N ASP A 92 10.25 0.56 2.60
CA ASP A 92 9.91 0.18 3.97
C ASP A 92 8.72 0.96 4.54
N SER A 93 8.14 1.87 3.76
CA SER A 93 6.96 2.63 4.16
C SER A 93 5.73 1.75 4.26
N HIS A 94 4.87 2.07 5.22
CA HIS A 94 3.61 1.34 5.47
C HIS A 94 2.41 2.22 5.17
N CYS A 95 1.36 1.59 4.64
CA CYS A 95 0.05 2.21 4.57
C CYS A 95 -0.68 1.92 5.89
N THR A 96 -0.90 2.94 6.71
CA THR A 96 -1.53 2.81 8.03
C THR A 96 -2.96 3.34 8.08
N HIS A 97 -3.41 4.02 7.03
CA HIS A 97 -4.73 4.66 6.96
C HIS A 97 -5.40 4.34 5.64
N CYS A 98 -6.72 4.15 5.68
CA CYS A 98 -7.51 3.93 4.48
C CYS A 98 -7.52 5.17 3.58
N PHE A 99 -7.94 4.99 2.32
CA PHE A 99 -7.96 6.09 1.35
C PHE A 99 -8.77 7.29 1.83
N GLY A 100 -9.95 7.05 2.42
CA GLY A 100 -10.81 8.13 2.93
C GLY A 100 -10.14 8.94 4.04
N CYS A 101 -9.48 8.27 5.00
CA CYS A 101 -8.78 8.95 6.09
C CYS A 101 -7.55 9.70 5.59
N ARG A 102 -6.81 9.15 4.63
CA ARG A 102 -5.67 9.85 4.00
C ARG A 102 -6.11 11.11 3.27
N LYS A 103 -7.23 11.03 2.54
CA LYS A 103 -7.81 12.18 1.83
C LYS A 103 -8.25 13.26 2.79
N HIS A 104 -8.90 12.88 3.89
CA HIS A 104 -9.33 13.81 4.93
C HIS A 104 -8.14 14.51 5.60
N ALA A 105 -7.09 13.78 5.93
CA ALA A 105 -5.87 14.36 6.51
C ALA A 105 -5.23 15.39 5.59
N ARG A 106 -5.18 15.12 4.27
CA ARG A 106 -4.65 16.07 3.29
C ARG A 106 -5.51 17.33 3.20
N TYR A 107 -6.82 17.18 3.27
CA TYR A 107 -7.75 18.31 3.27
C TYR A 107 -7.51 19.24 4.46
N ILE A 108 -7.36 18.68 5.66
CA ILE A 108 -7.08 19.46 6.88
C ILE A 108 -5.74 20.19 6.77
N LEU A 109 -4.69 19.54 6.26
CA LEU A 109 -3.39 20.18 6.06
C LEU A 109 -3.49 21.35 5.08
N THR A 110 -4.29 21.24 4.03
CA THR A 110 -4.51 22.32 3.08
C THR A 110 -5.22 23.49 3.73
N LEU A 111 -6.22 23.25 4.57
CA LEU A 111 -6.90 24.31 5.33
C LEU A 111 -5.93 25.03 6.29
N ARG A 112 -5.10 24.29 7.00
CA ARG A 112 -4.08 24.88 7.89
C ARG A 112 -3.14 25.81 7.14
N LYS A 113 -2.65 25.40 5.99
CA LYS A 113 -1.78 26.22 5.15
C LYS A 113 -2.45 27.53 4.74
N ARG A 114 -3.75 27.49 4.42
CA ARG A 114 -4.51 28.69 4.08
C ARG A 114 -4.60 29.65 5.26
N TYR A 115 -4.88 29.16 6.46
CA TYR A 115 -4.95 29.97 7.66
C TYR A 115 -3.59 30.58 8.01
N ASP A 116 -2.53 29.80 7.93
CA ASP A 116 -1.17 30.27 8.20
C ASP A 116 -0.75 31.37 7.22
N THR A 117 -1.24 31.34 5.98
CA THR A 117 -0.94 32.34 4.96
C THR A 117 -1.71 33.65 5.19
N ILE A 118 -2.89 33.59 5.80
CA ILE A 118 -3.74 34.75 6.06
C ILE A 118 -3.29 35.50 7.33
N CYS A 119 -2.74 34.78 8.25
CA CYS A 119 -2.17 35.36 9.47
C CYS A 119 -0.72 35.81 9.23
#